data_17defa1688d9f2aa7fc41adc0177661d
#
_entry.id   17defa1688d9f2aa7fc41adc0177661d
#
_cell.length_a   1.000
_cell.length_b   1.000
_cell.length_c   1.000
_cell.angle_alpha   90.00
_cell.angle_beta   90.00
_cell.angle_gamma   90.00
#
_symmetry.space_group_name_H-M   'P 1'
#
loop_
_entity.id
_entity.type
_entity.pdbx_description
1 polymer ?
#
loop_
_entity_poly.entity_id
_entity_poly.type
_entity_poly.pdbx_seq_one_letter_code
_entity_poly.pdbx_strand_id
1 'polypeptide(L)'
;MLSQFRSFSRALIDTSSIIYMHNAGFFEELARTVKLYAPQEMMDEAGFDGLPISVVTCHLGMGTSADHALIACALAHRLPVISEDKQVLLSLEREEISYFNSLMILHFLLFRKVIDAETHAAYFHELTRSAWYSNQILEFGKKVYCRIANPLDESSIGTEG
;
A
#
# COMPACT_ATOMS: atom_id res chain seq x y z
N MET A 1 0.02 11.46 -5.81
CA MET A 1 0.71 10.14 -5.63
C MET A 1 2.17 10.30 -5.21
N LEU A 2 3.09 10.87 -6.01
CA LEU A 2 4.51 10.98 -5.63
C LEU A 2 4.76 11.84 -4.38
N SER A 3 3.97 12.88 -4.14
CA SER A 3 4.02 13.64 -2.89
C SER A 3 3.69 12.80 -1.67
N GLN A 4 2.73 11.89 -1.78
CA GLN A 4 2.38 10.93 -0.72
C GLN A 4 3.53 9.96 -0.45
N PHE A 5 4.26 9.51 -1.48
CA PHE A 5 5.42 8.62 -1.33
C PHE A 5 6.55 9.25 -0.51
N ARG A 6 6.74 10.58 -0.58
CA ARG A 6 7.79 11.27 0.19
C ARG A 6 7.60 11.17 1.70
N SER A 7 6.37 11.24 2.16
CA SER A 7 6.02 11.19 3.59
C SER A 7 5.60 9.81 4.09
N PHE A 8 5.55 8.81 3.20
CA PHE A 8 5.06 7.48 3.52
C PHE A 8 6.13 6.69 4.30
N SER A 9 5.89 6.47 5.59
CA SER A 9 6.83 5.80 6.51
C SER A 9 6.16 4.84 7.49
N ARG A 10 4.82 4.86 7.54
CA ARG A 10 4.02 3.99 8.39
C ARG A 10 2.66 3.75 7.76
N ALA A 11 2.08 2.58 7.94
CA ALA A 11 0.77 2.22 7.38
C ALA A 11 0.11 1.09 8.16
N LEU A 12 -1.21 1.05 8.07
CA LEU A 12 -1.99 -0.16 8.31
C LEU A 12 -1.94 -1.03 7.06
N ILE A 13 -1.95 -2.34 7.23
CA ILE A 13 -1.90 -3.30 6.13
C ILE A 13 -2.95 -4.38 6.33
N ASP A 14 -3.64 -4.77 5.25
CA ASP A 14 -4.58 -5.88 5.27
C ASP A 14 -3.91 -7.23 4.94
N THR A 15 -4.63 -8.31 5.25
CA THR A 15 -4.18 -9.69 5.03
C THR A 15 -3.92 -9.97 3.56
N SER A 16 -4.78 -9.51 2.66
CA SER A 16 -4.67 -9.75 1.21
C SER A 16 -3.39 -9.14 0.65
N SER A 17 -3.08 -7.91 1.04
CA SER A 17 -1.87 -7.22 0.62
C SER A 17 -0.60 -7.90 1.13
N ILE A 18 -0.61 -8.40 2.38
CA ILE A 18 0.50 -9.20 2.91
C ILE A 18 0.74 -10.42 2.03
N ILE A 19 -0.32 -11.19 1.73
CA ILE A 19 -0.25 -12.39 0.90
C ILE A 19 0.30 -12.07 -0.49
N TYR A 20 -0.23 -11.05 -1.16
CA TYR A 20 0.21 -10.69 -2.52
C TYR A 20 1.66 -10.24 -2.55
N MET A 21 2.08 -9.39 -1.62
CA MET A 21 3.45 -8.91 -1.57
C MET A 21 4.44 -10.01 -1.17
N HIS A 22 4.04 -10.89 -0.26
CA HIS A 22 4.84 -12.05 0.11
C HIS A 22 5.03 -13.01 -1.07
N ASN A 23 3.95 -13.34 -1.78
CA ASN A 23 4.00 -14.21 -2.97
C ASN A 23 4.81 -13.58 -4.12
N ALA A 24 4.74 -12.27 -4.27
CA ALA A 24 5.53 -11.53 -5.27
C ALA A 24 7.00 -11.30 -4.85
N GLY A 25 7.34 -11.53 -3.58
CA GLY A 25 8.70 -11.53 -3.07
C GLY A 25 9.22 -10.19 -2.51
N PHE A 26 8.38 -9.16 -2.33
CA PHE A 26 8.84 -7.83 -1.88
C PHE A 26 8.27 -7.35 -0.53
N PHE A 27 7.60 -8.23 0.22
CA PHE A 27 7.06 -7.88 1.54
C PHE A 27 8.16 -7.44 2.53
N GLU A 28 9.30 -8.13 2.52
CA GLU A 28 10.42 -7.83 3.41
C GLU A 28 11.02 -6.44 3.13
N GLU A 29 11.15 -6.04 1.87
CA GLU A 29 11.61 -4.72 1.48
C GLU A 29 10.67 -3.63 1.99
N LEU A 30 9.35 -3.87 1.90
CA LEU A 30 8.36 -2.97 2.48
C LEU A 30 8.52 -2.89 4.00
N ALA A 31 8.59 -4.01 4.70
CA ALA A 31 8.64 -4.08 6.15
C ALA A 31 9.90 -3.44 6.75
N ARG A 32 11.01 -3.43 5.99
CA ARG A 32 12.23 -2.69 6.37
C ARG A 32 12.14 -1.18 6.13
N THR A 33 11.25 -0.77 5.22
CA THR A 33 11.14 0.64 4.77
C THR A 33 10.03 1.39 5.48
N VAL A 34 8.94 0.71 5.79
CA VAL A 34 7.70 1.26 6.36
C VAL A 34 7.35 0.50 7.64
N LYS A 35 7.01 1.23 8.70
CA LYS A 35 6.49 0.61 9.91
C LYS A 35 5.05 0.17 9.69
N LEU A 36 4.84 -1.14 9.72
CA LEU A 36 3.54 -1.76 9.45
C LEU A 36 2.76 -2.02 10.73
N TYR A 37 1.45 -1.83 10.65
CA TYR A 37 0.49 -2.06 11.71
C TYR A 37 -0.70 -2.86 11.18
N ALA A 38 -1.33 -3.63 12.05
CA ALA A 38 -2.61 -4.26 11.78
C ALA A 38 -3.50 -4.27 13.03
N PRO A 39 -4.83 -4.21 12.90
CA PRO A 39 -5.74 -4.46 14.00
C PRO A 39 -5.57 -5.88 14.54
N GLN A 40 -5.85 -6.09 15.85
CA GLN A 40 -5.76 -7.40 16.48
C GLN A 40 -6.67 -8.42 15.78
N GLU A 41 -7.88 -8.01 15.43
CA GLU A 41 -8.86 -8.85 14.73
C GLU A 41 -8.30 -9.43 13.43
N MET A 42 -7.53 -8.65 12.70
CA MET A 42 -6.91 -9.06 11.45
C MET A 42 -5.75 -10.04 11.68
N MET A 43 -4.97 -9.83 12.73
CA MET A 43 -3.88 -10.74 13.09
C MET A 43 -4.42 -12.08 13.56
N ASP A 44 -5.52 -12.09 14.31
CA ASP A 44 -6.17 -13.30 14.81
C ASP A 44 -6.75 -14.16 13.65
N GLU A 45 -7.33 -13.51 12.64
CA GLU A 45 -7.87 -14.21 11.45
C GLU A 45 -6.77 -14.77 10.55
N ALA A 46 -5.67 -14.08 10.42
CA ALA A 46 -4.63 -14.38 9.44
C ALA A 46 -3.60 -15.42 9.93
N GLY A 47 -3.45 -15.59 11.25
CA GLY A 47 -2.44 -16.50 11.83
C GLY A 47 -1.00 -16.10 11.48
N PHE A 48 -0.74 -14.81 11.25
CA PHE A 48 0.57 -14.28 10.88
C PHE A 48 1.48 -14.04 12.10
N ASP A 49 1.81 -15.12 12.81
CA ASP A 49 2.79 -15.04 13.89
C ASP A 49 4.21 -14.80 13.34
N GLY A 50 4.92 -13.85 13.96
CA GLY A 50 6.33 -13.60 13.63
C GLY A 50 6.59 -12.64 12.48
N LEU A 51 5.57 -12.06 11.83
CA LEU A 51 5.79 -10.98 10.87
C LEU A 51 6.16 -9.65 11.57
N PRO A 52 6.91 -8.78 10.92
CA PRO A 52 7.31 -7.46 11.45
C PRO A 52 6.15 -6.45 11.38
N ILE A 53 5.01 -6.81 11.94
CA ILE A 53 3.77 -6.04 11.99
C ILE A 53 3.44 -5.76 13.46
N SER A 54 3.25 -4.49 13.81
CA SER A 54 2.84 -4.10 15.15
C SER A 54 1.32 -4.09 15.25
N VAL A 55 0.79 -4.68 16.32
CA VAL A 55 -0.65 -4.64 16.59
C VAL A 55 -1.07 -3.25 17.03
N VAL A 56 -2.16 -2.76 16.48
CA VAL A 56 -2.83 -1.53 16.92
C VAL A 56 -4.26 -1.85 17.36
N THR A 57 -4.69 -1.24 18.44
CA THR A 57 -6.05 -1.43 18.97
C THR A 57 -6.88 -0.19 18.74
N CYS A 58 -8.14 -0.39 18.37
CA CYS A 58 -9.18 0.61 18.35
C CYS A 58 -10.34 0.11 19.20
N HIS A 59 -10.94 0.99 19.98
CA HIS A 59 -12.09 0.63 20.80
C HIS A 59 -13.32 0.42 19.91
N LEU A 60 -13.46 -0.79 19.40
CA LEU A 60 -14.63 -1.25 18.65
C LEU A 60 -15.46 -2.20 19.49
N GLY A 61 -16.75 -2.27 19.21
CA GLY A 61 -17.64 -3.25 19.84
C GLY A 61 -17.24 -4.69 19.49
N MET A 62 -17.60 -5.63 20.35
CA MET A 62 -17.36 -7.05 20.08
C MET A 62 -18.03 -7.50 18.79
N GLY A 63 -17.33 -8.32 18.01
CA GLY A 63 -17.85 -8.89 16.75
C GLY A 63 -17.65 -7.99 15.51
N THR A 64 -16.75 -7.03 15.58
CA THR A 64 -16.39 -6.20 14.41
C THR A 64 -15.58 -7.01 13.41
N SER A 65 -15.92 -6.88 12.10
CA SER A 65 -15.12 -7.51 11.04
C SER A 65 -13.73 -6.87 10.93
N ALA A 66 -12.75 -7.62 10.42
CA ALA A 66 -11.38 -7.15 10.20
C ALA A 66 -11.32 -5.87 9.35
N ASP A 67 -12.14 -5.76 8.30
CA ASP A 67 -12.21 -4.57 7.45
C ASP A 67 -12.72 -3.33 8.20
N HIS A 68 -13.75 -3.50 9.03
CA HIS A 68 -14.25 -2.41 9.87
C HIS A 68 -13.20 -1.98 10.91
N ALA A 69 -12.49 -2.94 11.51
CA ALA A 69 -11.40 -2.65 12.42
C ALA A 69 -10.27 -1.89 11.74
N LEU A 70 -9.92 -2.28 10.50
CA LEU A 70 -8.91 -1.62 9.69
C LEU A 70 -9.28 -0.14 9.42
N ILE A 71 -10.51 0.10 8.95
CA ILE A 71 -11.02 1.45 8.67
C ILE A 71 -11.04 2.29 9.95
N ALA A 72 -11.58 1.76 11.05
CA ALA A 72 -11.66 2.47 12.31
C ALA A 72 -10.28 2.83 12.88
N CYS A 73 -9.31 1.91 12.79
CA CYS A 73 -7.94 2.20 13.19
C CYS A 73 -7.28 3.25 12.28
N ALA A 74 -7.56 3.21 10.98
CA ALA A 74 -7.08 4.23 10.04
C ALA A 74 -7.58 5.62 10.42
N LEU A 75 -8.86 5.74 10.74
CA LEU A 75 -9.49 7.00 11.17
C LEU A 75 -8.95 7.49 12.51
N ALA A 76 -8.90 6.61 13.51
CA ALA A 76 -8.47 6.96 14.87
C ALA A 76 -7.01 7.42 14.93
N HIS A 77 -6.13 6.79 14.16
CA HIS A 77 -4.70 7.05 14.16
C HIS A 77 -4.21 7.89 12.97
N ARG A 78 -5.10 8.26 12.04
CA ARG A 78 -4.77 8.97 10.79
C ARG A 78 -3.62 8.31 10.04
N LEU A 79 -3.66 6.97 9.96
CA LEU A 79 -2.66 6.18 9.27
C LEU A 79 -3.09 5.87 7.84
N PRO A 80 -2.18 5.96 6.86
CA PRO A 80 -2.40 5.38 5.54
C PRO A 80 -2.69 3.89 5.62
N VAL A 81 -3.43 3.38 4.63
CA VAL A 81 -3.80 1.96 4.56
C VAL A 81 -3.26 1.33 3.29
N ILE A 82 -2.74 0.11 3.41
CA ILE A 82 -2.41 -0.75 2.28
C ILE A 82 -3.48 -1.83 2.21
N SER A 83 -4.28 -1.83 1.13
CA SER A 83 -5.37 -2.79 0.93
C SER A 83 -5.63 -3.03 -0.55
N GLU A 84 -6.10 -4.23 -0.86
CA GLU A 84 -6.61 -4.58 -2.19
C GLU A 84 -8.13 -4.47 -2.27
N ASP A 85 -8.82 -4.35 -1.14
CA ASP A 85 -10.28 -4.28 -1.09
C ASP A 85 -10.81 -2.93 -1.54
N LYS A 86 -11.57 -2.92 -2.65
CA LYS A 86 -12.15 -1.71 -3.22
C LYS A 86 -13.11 -0.98 -2.27
N GLN A 87 -13.85 -1.72 -1.43
CA GLN A 87 -14.79 -1.10 -0.49
C GLN A 87 -14.06 -0.39 0.63
N VAL A 88 -12.98 -1.00 1.12
CA VAL A 88 -12.07 -0.37 2.09
C VAL A 88 -11.50 0.91 1.49
N LEU A 89 -10.93 0.84 0.27
CA LEU A 89 -10.31 1.99 -0.39
C LEU A 89 -11.30 3.15 -0.62
N LEU A 90 -12.53 2.85 -1.07
CA LEU A 90 -13.58 3.86 -1.26
C LEU A 90 -14.04 4.50 0.06
N SER A 91 -14.06 3.74 1.15
CA SER A 91 -14.38 4.27 2.48
C SER A 91 -13.31 5.23 2.98
N LEU A 92 -12.04 4.88 2.79
CA LEU A 92 -10.89 5.71 3.17
C LEU A 92 -10.81 7.00 2.34
N GLU A 93 -11.12 6.93 1.05
CA GLU A 93 -11.15 8.10 0.15
C GLU A 93 -12.14 9.17 0.64
N ARG A 94 -13.33 8.77 1.08
CA ARG A 94 -14.36 9.68 1.63
C ARG A 94 -13.90 10.38 2.92
N GLU A 95 -13.01 9.74 3.67
CA GLU A 95 -12.47 10.25 4.94
C GLU A 95 -11.10 10.93 4.78
N GLU A 96 -10.67 11.13 3.53
CA GLU A 96 -9.37 11.75 3.20
C GLU A 96 -8.16 11.03 3.82
N ILE A 97 -8.26 9.72 4.00
CA ILE A 97 -7.16 8.86 4.42
C ILE A 97 -6.42 8.36 3.18
N SER A 98 -5.11 8.53 3.15
CA SER A 98 -4.28 8.00 2.07
C SER A 98 -4.33 6.47 2.04
N TYR A 99 -4.42 5.90 0.85
CA TYR A 99 -4.43 4.45 0.66
C TYR A 99 -3.59 4.04 -0.55
N PHE A 100 -3.11 2.81 -0.51
CA PHE A 100 -2.28 2.22 -1.55
C PHE A 100 -2.68 0.75 -1.74
N ASN A 101 -2.61 0.25 -2.96
CA ASN A 101 -2.60 -1.18 -3.22
C ASN A 101 -1.16 -1.71 -3.37
N SER A 102 -0.99 -3.02 -3.47
CA SER A 102 0.34 -3.63 -3.57
C SER A 102 1.12 -3.15 -4.80
N LEU A 103 0.44 -2.85 -5.92
CA LEU A 103 1.08 -2.29 -7.11
C LEU A 103 1.67 -0.90 -6.83
N MET A 104 0.95 -0.04 -6.10
CA MET A 104 1.46 1.28 -5.72
C MET A 104 2.62 1.17 -4.72
N ILE A 105 2.58 0.19 -3.82
CA ILE A 105 3.70 -0.11 -2.91
C ILE A 105 4.95 -0.54 -3.67
N LEU A 106 4.80 -1.39 -4.69
CA LEU A 106 5.92 -1.78 -5.54
C LEU A 106 6.57 -0.55 -6.22
N HIS A 107 5.74 0.38 -6.74
CA HIS A 107 6.24 1.64 -7.29
C HIS A 107 6.87 2.56 -6.23
N PHE A 108 6.34 2.56 -5.00
CA PHE A 108 6.94 3.27 -3.87
C PHE A 108 8.36 2.77 -3.56
N LEU A 109 8.58 1.45 -3.54
CA LEU A 109 9.91 0.87 -3.30
C LEU A 109 10.94 1.30 -4.37
N LEU A 110 10.51 1.34 -5.64
CA LEU A 110 11.32 1.89 -6.73
C LEU A 110 11.59 3.40 -6.54
N PHE A 111 10.57 4.18 -6.21
CA PHE A 111 10.69 5.62 -5.94
C PHE A 111 11.69 5.91 -4.81
N ARG A 112 11.66 5.10 -3.74
CA ARG A 112 12.57 5.20 -2.60
C ARG A 112 13.97 4.62 -2.89
N LYS A 113 14.19 4.06 -4.08
CA LYS A 113 15.43 3.38 -4.48
C LYS A 113 15.80 2.21 -3.56
N VAL A 114 14.80 1.57 -2.95
CA VAL A 114 14.96 0.34 -2.17
C VAL A 114 15.22 -0.83 -3.11
N ILE A 115 14.58 -0.80 -4.26
CA ILE A 115 14.78 -1.74 -5.37
C ILE A 115 15.17 -0.96 -6.63
N ASP A 116 15.86 -1.62 -7.56
CA ASP A 116 16.17 -1.09 -8.87
C ASP A 116 15.09 -1.44 -9.92
N ALA A 117 15.24 -0.97 -11.15
CA ALA A 117 14.28 -1.19 -12.22
C ALA A 117 14.16 -2.66 -12.65
N GLU A 118 15.24 -3.42 -12.59
CA GLU A 118 15.25 -4.85 -12.93
C GLU A 118 14.49 -5.66 -11.88
N THR A 119 14.78 -5.44 -10.60
CA THR A 119 14.07 -6.05 -9.48
C THR A 119 12.59 -5.67 -9.48
N HIS A 120 12.27 -4.40 -9.76
CA HIS A 120 10.89 -3.94 -9.89
C HIS A 120 10.16 -4.71 -11.00
N ALA A 121 10.77 -4.91 -12.17
CA ALA A 121 10.15 -5.65 -13.27
C ALA A 121 9.88 -7.12 -12.91
N ALA A 122 10.80 -7.76 -12.20
CA ALA A 122 10.63 -9.13 -11.71
C ALA A 122 9.46 -9.23 -10.71
N TYR A 123 9.41 -8.35 -9.71
CA TYR A 123 8.31 -8.34 -8.74
C TYR A 123 6.97 -7.95 -9.37
N PHE A 124 6.96 -7.04 -10.34
CA PHE A 124 5.75 -6.68 -11.09
C PHE A 124 5.17 -7.89 -11.84
N HIS A 125 6.04 -8.68 -12.48
CA HIS A 125 5.63 -9.91 -13.15
C HIS A 125 4.96 -10.90 -12.18
N GLU A 126 5.58 -11.16 -11.02
CA GLU A 126 5.04 -12.08 -10.03
C GLU A 126 3.74 -11.53 -9.38
N LEU A 127 3.69 -10.23 -9.08
CA LEU A 127 2.50 -9.61 -8.52
C LEU A 127 1.31 -9.71 -9.48
N THR A 128 1.49 -9.42 -10.76
CA THR A 128 0.40 -9.46 -11.75
C THR A 128 -0.04 -10.88 -12.13
N ARG A 129 0.75 -11.90 -11.80
CA ARG A 129 0.31 -13.31 -11.90
C ARG A 129 -0.62 -13.73 -10.77
N SER A 130 -0.46 -13.16 -9.59
CA SER A 130 -1.20 -13.56 -8.38
C SER A 130 -2.35 -12.62 -8.04
N ALA A 131 -2.23 -11.34 -8.36
CA ALA A 131 -3.23 -10.31 -8.07
C ALA A 131 -4.01 -9.92 -9.34
N TRP A 132 -5.34 -9.86 -9.20
CA TRP A 132 -6.22 -9.41 -10.28
C TRP A 132 -6.34 -7.88 -10.30
N TYR A 133 -5.63 -7.23 -11.21
CA TYR A 133 -5.76 -5.80 -11.43
C TYR A 133 -6.60 -5.50 -12.69
N SER A 134 -7.53 -4.57 -12.56
CA SER A 134 -8.25 -4.05 -13.73
C SER A 134 -7.30 -3.28 -14.65
N ASN A 135 -7.65 -3.19 -15.95
CA ASN A 135 -6.88 -2.38 -16.90
C ASN A 135 -6.68 -0.94 -16.41
N GLN A 136 -7.67 -0.37 -15.72
CA GLN A 136 -7.62 0.96 -15.15
C GLN A 136 -6.50 1.12 -14.10
N ILE A 137 -6.37 0.13 -13.21
CA ILE A 137 -5.31 0.10 -12.19
C ILE A 137 -3.92 -0.06 -12.84
N LEU A 138 -3.81 -0.94 -13.83
CA LEU A 138 -2.55 -1.16 -14.56
C LEU A 138 -2.13 0.09 -15.35
N GLU A 139 -3.05 0.76 -16.03
CA GLU A 139 -2.78 2.02 -16.74
C GLU A 139 -2.38 3.16 -15.78
N PHE A 140 -3.04 3.25 -14.63
CA PHE A 140 -2.63 4.20 -13.60
C PHE A 140 -1.24 3.89 -13.05
N GLY A 141 -0.95 2.62 -12.75
CA GLY A 141 0.37 2.15 -12.33
C GLY A 141 1.46 2.49 -13.34
N LYS A 142 1.21 2.27 -14.62
CA LYS A 142 2.12 2.64 -15.71
C LYS A 142 2.44 4.15 -15.72
N LYS A 143 1.43 5.00 -15.52
CA LYS A 143 1.64 6.46 -15.43
C LYS A 143 2.51 6.83 -14.22
N VAL A 144 2.30 6.19 -13.08
CA VAL A 144 3.13 6.40 -11.87
C VAL A 144 4.56 5.96 -12.13
N TYR A 145 4.75 4.76 -12.70
CA TYR A 145 6.08 4.24 -13.06
C TYR A 145 6.83 5.20 -14.00
N CYS A 146 6.18 5.66 -15.08
CA CYS A 146 6.80 6.60 -16.02
C CYS A 146 7.28 7.90 -15.35
N ARG A 147 6.52 8.43 -14.39
CA ARG A 147 6.92 9.62 -13.62
C ARG A 147 8.10 9.35 -12.68
N ILE A 148 8.22 8.14 -12.15
CA ILE A 148 9.37 7.75 -11.33
C ILE A 148 10.63 7.60 -12.19
N ALA A 149 10.48 6.96 -13.36
CA ALA A 149 11.59 6.71 -14.29
C ALA A 149 12.10 8.00 -14.98
N ASN A 150 11.21 8.99 -15.21
CA ASN A 150 11.51 10.24 -15.91
C ASN A 150 11.12 11.46 -15.06
N PRO A 151 11.88 11.79 -14.00
CA PRO A 151 11.54 12.88 -13.08
C PRO A 151 11.68 14.29 -13.68
N LEU A 152 12.17 14.44 -14.92
CA LEU A 152 12.44 15.75 -15.57
C LEU A 152 11.22 16.40 -16.21
N ASP A 153 10.07 15.74 -16.28
CA ASP A 153 8.85 16.31 -16.88
C ASP A 153 8.06 17.25 -15.94
N GLU A 154 8.45 17.42 -14.69
CA GLU A 154 7.77 18.34 -13.76
C GLU A 154 8.16 19.83 -13.94
N SER A 155 9.16 20.14 -14.76
CA SER A 155 9.63 21.55 -14.95
C SER A 155 8.95 22.30 -16.11
N SER A 156 8.07 21.66 -16.87
CA SER A 156 7.44 22.26 -18.06
C SER A 156 5.96 22.66 -17.90
N ILE A 157 5.38 22.55 -16.71
CA ILE A 157 4.00 23.06 -16.44
C ILE A 157 4.05 24.16 -15.37
N GLY A 158 4.64 25.26 -15.70
CA GLY A 158 4.69 26.38 -14.75
C GLY A 158 5.32 27.65 -15.30
N THR A 159 4.99 28.05 -16.52
CA THR A 159 5.14 29.45 -16.97
C THR A 159 4.32 29.70 -18.24
N GLU A 160 3.06 29.91 -18.10
CA GLU A 160 2.31 30.77 -19.01
C GLU A 160 1.31 31.59 -18.20
N GLY A 161 1.64 32.89 -18.10
CA GLY A 161 0.81 34.03 -18.12
C GLY A 161 -0.02 34.43 -16.94
#